data_2ef849d6286b06258addfc38d524c70d
#
_entry.id   2ef849d6286b06258addfc38d524c70d
#
_cell.length_a   1.000
_cell.length_b   1.000
_cell.length_c   1.000
_cell.angle_alpha   90.00
_cell.angle_beta   90.00
_cell.angle_gamma   90.00
#
_symmetry.space_group_name_H-M   'P 1'
#
loop_
_entity.id
_entity.type
_entity.pdbx_description
1 polymer ?
#
loop_
_entity_poly.entity_id
_entity_poly.type
_entity_poly.pdbx_seq_one_letter_code
_entity_poly.pdbx_strand_id
1 'polypeptide(L)'
;MKRCGLLGEKLGHSYSPAIHAELADYEYRLYEVAPEKLGEFLTSGGFDGMNVTIPYKKAVIPYCAELSPIAQKLQSVNVLVRRKDGTLYGDNADAYGFAGMVRASGIQIDGKKTLVLGSGGASSTVHAVLEEMGARSVTIISRKGEDNYNNLDRHADAEVIVNTTPVGMYPNCGVSPVDLSLFPKLEGVLDIVYNPARTAFVLQAEKLGIPYMSGLYMLVAQAKRTAEVFENRDIPDSETERIWKKLSLEMQNIVLVGMPGSGKSTVAARLAEKLDRIALDSDAEVEEKNGATCAQLIEKYGEAEFRKLESEAIAALGKRSGAVIATGGGCVTREENYDLLHQNGIILFI
;
A
#
# COMPACT_ATOMS: atom_id res chain seq x y z
N MET A 1 -22.78 11.48 -18.26
CA MET A 1 -21.59 10.88 -17.59
C MET A 1 -21.96 10.68 -16.13
N LYS A 2 -21.72 9.49 -15.56
CA LYS A 2 -21.97 9.22 -14.14
C LYS A 2 -21.00 10.02 -13.27
N ARG A 3 -21.47 10.45 -12.12
CA ARG A 3 -20.69 11.16 -11.11
C ARG A 3 -20.33 10.18 -10.00
N CYS A 4 -19.08 9.73 -9.99
CA CYS A 4 -18.56 8.79 -9.01
C CYS A 4 -17.45 9.45 -8.19
N GLY A 5 -17.02 8.79 -7.12
CA GLY A 5 -15.91 9.30 -6.33
C GLY A 5 -15.57 8.50 -5.09
N LEU A 6 -14.65 9.04 -4.30
CA LEU A 6 -14.24 8.52 -3.00
C LEU A 6 -14.74 9.47 -1.90
N LEU A 7 -15.48 8.93 -0.96
CA LEU A 7 -15.99 9.62 0.22
C LEU A 7 -15.17 9.28 1.45
N GLY A 8 -14.66 10.29 2.13
CA GLY A 8 -13.95 10.17 3.41
C GLY A 8 -13.97 11.49 4.18
N GLU A 9 -13.44 11.49 5.39
CA GLU A 9 -13.30 12.73 6.16
C GLU A 9 -12.07 13.53 5.71
N LYS A 10 -10.95 12.83 5.46
CA LYS A 10 -9.69 13.38 4.91
C LYS A 10 -9.10 12.35 3.95
N LEU A 11 -8.83 12.76 2.75
CA LEU A 11 -8.47 11.82 1.68
C LEU A 11 -7.00 11.94 1.22
N GLY A 12 -6.33 13.05 1.49
CA GLY A 12 -4.92 13.25 1.12
C GLY A 12 -4.64 12.87 -0.35
N HIS A 13 -3.49 12.24 -0.60
CA HIS A 13 -3.17 11.69 -1.91
C HIS A 13 -3.76 10.28 -2.06
N SER A 14 -4.62 10.10 -3.05
CA SER A 14 -5.26 8.81 -3.36
C SER A 14 -4.98 8.41 -4.81
N TYR A 15 -4.64 7.13 -5.03
CA TYR A 15 -4.50 6.55 -6.37
C TYR A 15 -5.85 6.17 -7.00
N SER A 16 -6.95 6.20 -6.23
CA SER A 16 -8.27 5.82 -6.74
C SER A 16 -8.69 6.56 -8.01
N PRO A 17 -8.52 7.91 -8.14
CA PRO A 17 -8.87 8.58 -9.39
C PRO A 17 -8.12 8.05 -10.61
N ALA A 18 -6.80 7.82 -10.49
CA ALA A 18 -5.98 7.29 -11.57
C ALA A 18 -6.39 5.86 -11.97
N ILE A 19 -6.68 5.01 -10.98
CA ILE A 19 -7.12 3.62 -11.22
C ILE A 19 -8.50 3.62 -11.91
N HIS A 20 -9.45 4.42 -11.42
CA HIS A 20 -10.80 4.47 -11.98
C HIS A 20 -10.82 5.05 -13.40
N ALA A 21 -9.93 5.99 -13.73
CA ALA A 21 -9.76 6.52 -15.10
C ALA A 21 -9.29 5.45 -16.10
N GLU A 22 -8.59 4.41 -15.65
CA GLU A 22 -8.19 3.27 -16.49
C GLU A 22 -9.31 2.22 -16.66
N LEU A 23 -10.33 2.22 -15.78
CA LEU A 23 -11.37 1.18 -15.73
C LEU A 23 -12.66 1.55 -16.45
N ALA A 24 -13.03 2.83 -16.46
CA ALA A 24 -14.31 3.26 -17.02
C ALA A 24 -14.35 4.77 -17.31
N ASP A 25 -15.25 5.13 -18.21
CA ASP A 25 -15.49 6.52 -18.62
C ASP A 25 -16.60 7.16 -17.77
N TYR A 26 -16.29 7.49 -16.53
CA TYR A 26 -17.11 8.28 -15.61
C TYR A 26 -16.26 9.33 -14.90
N GLU A 27 -16.89 10.39 -14.43
CA GLU A 27 -16.20 11.36 -13.58
C GLU A 27 -15.93 10.75 -12.20
N TYR A 28 -14.67 10.81 -11.73
CA TYR A 28 -14.30 10.31 -10.41
C TYR A 28 -13.61 11.40 -9.59
N ARG A 29 -14.24 11.83 -8.49
CA ARG A 29 -13.76 12.91 -7.63
C ARG A 29 -13.52 12.44 -6.19
N LEU A 30 -12.74 13.22 -5.47
CA LEU A 30 -12.55 13.07 -4.02
C LEU A 30 -13.56 13.96 -3.28
N TYR A 31 -14.29 13.38 -2.34
CA TYR A 31 -15.29 14.07 -1.52
C TYR A 31 -14.89 14.01 -0.05
N GLU A 32 -14.33 15.10 0.45
CA GLU A 32 -14.06 15.27 1.88
C GLU A 32 -15.29 15.87 2.55
N VAL A 33 -15.91 15.09 3.40
CA VAL A 33 -17.19 15.44 4.05
C VAL A 33 -17.02 15.28 5.55
N ALA A 34 -17.32 16.32 6.32
CA ALA A 34 -17.30 16.25 7.78
C ALA A 34 -18.42 15.35 8.32
N PRO A 35 -18.22 14.66 9.47
CA PRO A 35 -19.17 13.68 9.99
C PRO A 35 -20.60 14.20 10.15
N GLU A 36 -20.78 15.44 10.58
CA GLU A 36 -22.08 16.09 10.75
C GLU A 36 -22.83 16.37 9.44
N LYS A 37 -22.12 16.42 8.31
CA LYS A 37 -22.69 16.63 6.97
C LYS A 37 -22.90 15.34 6.19
N LEU A 38 -22.50 14.17 6.73
CA LEU A 38 -22.59 12.90 6.02
C LEU A 38 -24.02 12.59 5.57
N GLY A 39 -25.02 12.75 6.45
CA GLY A 39 -26.41 12.46 6.13
C GLY A 39 -26.96 13.36 5.02
N GLU A 40 -26.69 14.66 5.06
CA GLU A 40 -27.06 15.62 4.01
C GLU A 40 -26.43 15.23 2.68
N PHE A 41 -25.12 14.93 2.68
CA PHE A 41 -24.40 14.50 1.48
C PHE A 41 -25.03 13.25 0.85
N LEU A 42 -25.31 12.21 1.66
CA LEU A 42 -25.87 10.95 1.17
C LEU A 42 -27.30 11.08 0.65
N THR A 43 -28.09 12.03 1.17
CA THR A 43 -29.50 12.24 0.75
C THR A 43 -29.63 13.25 -0.39
N SER A 44 -28.64 14.12 -0.63
CA SER A 44 -28.69 15.21 -1.63
C SER A 44 -28.83 14.76 -3.08
N GLY A 45 -28.54 13.48 -3.41
CA GLY A 45 -28.61 12.96 -4.77
C GLY A 45 -27.48 13.41 -5.70
N GLY A 46 -26.42 13.97 -5.16
CA GLY A 46 -25.32 14.57 -5.92
C GLY A 46 -24.35 13.59 -6.60
N PHE A 47 -24.55 12.27 -6.47
CA PHE A 47 -23.67 11.23 -7.02
C PHE A 47 -24.46 10.01 -7.51
N ASP A 48 -23.85 9.21 -8.38
CA ASP A 48 -24.37 7.95 -8.90
C ASP A 48 -23.69 6.73 -8.25
N GLY A 49 -22.37 6.83 -7.98
CA GLY A 49 -21.58 5.81 -7.32
C GLY A 49 -20.53 6.40 -6.39
N MET A 50 -20.26 5.75 -5.27
CA MET A 50 -19.32 6.26 -4.28
C MET A 50 -18.52 5.12 -3.65
N ASN A 51 -17.18 5.19 -3.71
CA ASN A 51 -16.34 4.46 -2.77
C ASN A 51 -16.41 5.14 -1.41
N VAL A 52 -16.36 4.37 -0.35
CA VAL A 52 -16.40 4.87 1.04
C VAL A 52 -15.18 4.39 1.79
N THR A 53 -14.46 5.33 2.42
CA THR A 53 -13.32 5.00 3.28
C THR A 53 -13.53 5.47 4.72
N ILE A 54 -12.51 5.38 5.52
CA ILE A 54 -12.50 5.79 6.94
C ILE A 54 -12.93 7.26 7.07
N PRO A 55 -13.80 7.58 8.05
CA PRO A 55 -14.37 6.71 9.09
C PRO A 55 -15.76 6.13 8.72
N TYR A 56 -16.23 6.28 7.49
CA TYR A 56 -17.64 6.18 7.12
C TYR A 56 -18.14 4.79 6.74
N LYS A 57 -17.29 3.76 6.62
CA LYS A 57 -17.70 2.42 6.15
C LYS A 57 -18.84 1.77 6.95
N LYS A 58 -18.99 2.10 8.24
CA LYS A 58 -20.13 1.67 9.07
C LYS A 58 -21.23 2.72 9.11
N ALA A 59 -20.86 3.99 9.12
CA ALA A 59 -21.80 5.10 9.26
C ALA A 59 -22.77 5.24 8.08
N VAL A 60 -22.43 4.74 6.89
CA VAL A 60 -23.28 4.77 5.71
C VAL A 60 -24.33 3.67 5.67
N ILE A 61 -24.19 2.60 6.47
CA ILE A 61 -25.10 1.44 6.48
C ILE A 61 -26.57 1.85 6.69
N PRO A 62 -26.92 2.72 7.67
CA PRO A 62 -28.31 3.11 7.91
C PRO A 62 -28.98 3.84 6.73
N TYR A 63 -28.19 4.35 5.78
CA TYR A 63 -28.70 5.03 4.58
C TYR A 63 -28.93 4.10 3.39
N CYS A 64 -28.50 2.82 3.50
CA CYS A 64 -28.67 1.82 2.46
C CYS A 64 -30.02 1.13 2.61
N ALA A 65 -30.82 1.11 1.52
CA ALA A 65 -32.05 0.34 1.47
C ALA A 65 -31.79 -1.17 1.37
N GLU A 66 -30.63 -1.53 0.82
CA GLU A 66 -30.21 -2.91 0.66
C GLU A 66 -28.68 -3.01 0.75
N LEU A 67 -28.19 -4.11 1.31
CA LEU A 67 -26.77 -4.44 1.38
C LEU A 67 -26.52 -5.75 0.65
N SER A 68 -25.35 -5.85 0.00
CA SER A 68 -24.86 -7.13 -0.51
C SER A 68 -24.63 -8.13 0.65
N PRO A 69 -24.67 -9.45 0.37
CA PRO A 69 -24.42 -10.47 1.40
C PRO A 69 -23.07 -10.26 2.13
N ILE A 70 -22.03 -9.88 1.40
CA ILE A 70 -20.72 -9.63 2.00
C ILE A 70 -20.70 -8.36 2.86
N ALA A 71 -21.37 -7.28 2.44
CA ALA A 71 -21.49 -6.07 3.24
C ALA A 71 -22.29 -6.31 4.53
N GLN A 72 -23.34 -7.15 4.46
CA GLN A 72 -24.10 -7.60 5.64
C GLN A 72 -23.24 -8.42 6.59
N LYS A 73 -22.51 -9.42 6.07
CA LYS A 73 -21.61 -10.29 6.89
C LYS A 73 -20.55 -9.45 7.60
N LEU A 74 -19.92 -8.51 6.88
CA LEU A 74 -18.83 -7.69 7.40
C LEU A 74 -19.29 -6.47 8.22
N GLN A 75 -20.57 -6.10 8.18
CA GLN A 75 -21.09 -4.85 8.75
C GLN A 75 -20.23 -3.65 8.33
N SER A 76 -19.86 -3.62 7.04
CA SER A 76 -18.95 -2.63 6.46
C SER A 76 -19.26 -2.43 4.98
N VAL A 77 -19.49 -1.18 4.58
CA VAL A 77 -19.77 -0.76 3.21
C VAL A 77 -18.64 0.14 2.73
N ASN A 78 -18.02 -0.21 1.60
CA ASN A 78 -17.05 0.66 0.93
C ASN A 78 -17.43 1.00 -0.50
N VAL A 79 -18.61 0.54 -0.97
CA VAL A 79 -19.21 0.88 -2.25
C VAL A 79 -20.67 1.24 -2.05
N LEU A 80 -21.09 2.39 -2.54
CA LEU A 80 -22.49 2.83 -2.60
C LEU A 80 -22.88 3.06 -4.06
N VAL A 81 -24.06 2.60 -4.43
CA VAL A 81 -24.67 2.89 -5.74
C VAL A 81 -26.06 3.46 -5.52
N ARG A 82 -26.35 4.59 -6.18
CA ARG A 82 -27.69 5.16 -6.22
C ARG A 82 -28.48 4.48 -7.30
N ARG A 83 -29.62 3.90 -6.91
CA ARG A 83 -30.55 3.26 -7.83
C ARG A 83 -31.45 4.30 -8.50
N LYS A 84 -32.17 3.89 -9.54
CA LYS A 84 -33.07 4.78 -10.30
C LYS A 84 -34.23 5.35 -9.46
N ASP A 85 -34.62 4.63 -8.40
CA ASP A 85 -35.65 5.07 -7.44
C ASP A 85 -35.10 6.01 -6.36
N GLY A 86 -33.80 6.36 -6.42
CA GLY A 86 -33.12 7.23 -5.48
C GLY A 86 -32.56 6.52 -4.24
N THR A 87 -32.87 5.25 -4.03
CA THR A 87 -32.35 4.47 -2.89
C THR A 87 -30.86 4.14 -3.06
N LEU A 88 -30.17 3.87 -1.94
CA LEU A 88 -28.79 3.45 -1.96
C LEU A 88 -28.65 1.94 -1.76
N TYR A 89 -27.83 1.32 -2.59
CA TYR A 89 -27.33 -0.04 -2.43
C TYR A 89 -25.90 0.02 -1.89
N GLY A 90 -25.61 -0.79 -0.88
CA GLY A 90 -24.29 -0.89 -0.25
C GLY A 90 -23.61 -2.21 -0.54
N ASP A 91 -22.33 -2.17 -0.94
CA ASP A 91 -21.49 -3.35 -1.20
C ASP A 91 -20.12 -3.21 -0.51
N ASN A 92 -19.33 -4.29 -0.53
CA ASN A 92 -17.96 -4.30 -0.01
C ASN A 92 -17.00 -4.93 -1.03
N ALA A 93 -16.24 -4.08 -1.72
CA ALA A 93 -15.23 -4.51 -2.68
C ALA A 93 -13.87 -4.86 -2.05
N ASP A 94 -13.62 -4.51 -0.77
CA ASP A 94 -12.35 -4.84 -0.10
C ASP A 94 -12.16 -6.37 0.00
N ALA A 95 -13.24 -7.11 0.27
CA ALA A 95 -13.20 -8.57 0.32
C ALA A 95 -12.78 -9.17 -1.02
N TYR A 96 -13.37 -8.66 -2.12
CA TYR A 96 -12.99 -9.06 -3.47
C TYR A 96 -11.52 -8.71 -3.77
N GLY A 97 -11.11 -7.49 -3.39
CA GLY A 97 -9.74 -7.01 -3.57
C GLY A 97 -8.72 -7.88 -2.86
N PHE A 98 -8.96 -8.21 -1.59
CA PHE A 98 -8.08 -9.07 -0.82
C PHE A 98 -8.06 -10.52 -1.35
N ALA A 99 -9.21 -11.08 -1.69
CA ALA A 99 -9.28 -12.41 -2.32
C ALA A 99 -8.51 -12.46 -3.66
N GLY A 100 -8.59 -11.39 -4.46
CA GLY A 100 -7.80 -11.23 -5.68
C GLY A 100 -6.29 -11.20 -5.41
N MET A 101 -5.88 -10.44 -4.40
CA MET A 101 -4.48 -10.36 -3.96
C MET A 101 -3.92 -11.72 -3.52
N VAL A 102 -4.68 -12.48 -2.73
CA VAL A 102 -4.29 -13.84 -2.31
C VAL A 102 -4.10 -14.75 -3.54
N ARG A 103 -5.08 -14.78 -4.45
CA ARG A 103 -4.96 -15.60 -5.67
C ARG A 103 -3.75 -15.22 -6.53
N ALA A 104 -3.52 -13.92 -6.71
CA ALA A 104 -2.40 -13.42 -7.51
C ALA A 104 -1.03 -13.68 -6.87
N SER A 105 -0.96 -13.77 -5.53
CA SER A 105 0.28 -14.08 -4.81
C SER A 105 0.72 -15.53 -4.97
N GLY A 106 -0.20 -16.44 -5.29
CA GLY A 106 0.05 -17.88 -5.29
C GLY A 106 0.18 -18.51 -3.89
N ILE A 107 0.05 -17.72 -2.82
CA ILE A 107 0.10 -18.20 -1.44
C ILE A 107 -1.14 -19.04 -1.14
N GLN A 108 -0.92 -20.28 -0.69
CA GLN A 108 -2.00 -21.21 -0.34
C GLN A 108 -2.57 -20.85 1.03
N ILE A 109 -3.90 -20.82 1.13
CA ILE A 109 -4.63 -20.51 2.38
C ILE A 109 -5.35 -21.75 2.92
N ASP A 110 -5.85 -22.59 2.03
CA ASP A 110 -6.59 -23.79 2.42
C ASP A 110 -5.77 -24.70 3.35
N GLY A 111 -6.36 -25.05 4.49
CA GLY A 111 -5.74 -25.86 5.53
C GLY A 111 -4.63 -25.15 6.35
N LYS A 112 -4.31 -23.88 6.08
CA LYS A 112 -3.21 -23.17 6.75
C LYS A 112 -3.63 -22.49 8.05
N LYS A 113 -2.70 -22.44 9.02
CA LYS A 113 -2.80 -21.59 10.22
C LYS A 113 -2.37 -20.17 9.85
N THR A 114 -3.28 -19.22 9.97
CA THR A 114 -3.06 -17.83 9.55
C THR A 114 -3.11 -16.86 10.71
N LEU A 115 -2.24 -15.86 10.73
CA LEU A 115 -2.30 -14.73 11.65
C LEU A 115 -2.68 -13.46 10.91
N VAL A 116 -3.57 -12.68 11.51
CA VAL A 116 -3.97 -11.36 11.02
C VAL A 116 -3.51 -10.32 12.04
N LEU A 117 -2.55 -9.49 11.66
CA LEU A 117 -2.02 -8.44 12.52
C LEU A 117 -2.91 -7.21 12.46
N GLY A 118 -3.47 -6.81 13.61
CA GLY A 118 -4.39 -5.68 13.74
C GLY A 118 -5.84 -6.11 13.95
N SER A 119 -6.64 -5.23 14.55
CA SER A 119 -8.07 -5.44 14.86
C SER A 119 -8.95 -4.31 14.28
N GLY A 120 -8.52 -3.66 13.22
CA GLY A 120 -9.25 -2.60 12.52
C GLY A 120 -10.29 -3.13 11.52
N GLY A 121 -10.95 -2.23 10.78
CA GLY A 121 -11.97 -2.61 9.79
C GLY A 121 -11.46 -3.53 8.68
N ALA A 122 -10.22 -3.37 8.23
CA ALA A 122 -9.62 -4.26 7.25
C ALA A 122 -9.37 -5.67 7.79
N SER A 123 -9.05 -5.80 9.08
CA SER A 123 -8.83 -7.09 9.74
C SER A 123 -10.07 -8.00 9.68
N SER A 124 -11.26 -7.45 9.93
CA SER A 124 -12.51 -8.22 9.83
C SER A 124 -12.76 -8.73 8.42
N THR A 125 -12.47 -7.91 7.41
CA THR A 125 -12.59 -8.29 5.99
C THR A 125 -11.61 -9.41 5.64
N VAL A 126 -10.34 -9.24 6.03
CA VAL A 126 -9.28 -10.24 5.80
C VAL A 126 -9.60 -11.54 6.49
N HIS A 127 -10.03 -11.50 7.76
CA HIS A 127 -10.45 -12.68 8.52
C HIS A 127 -11.54 -13.47 7.80
N ALA A 128 -12.62 -12.79 7.40
CA ALA A 128 -13.74 -13.43 6.73
C ALA A 128 -13.36 -14.07 5.38
N VAL A 129 -12.47 -13.44 4.62
CA VAL A 129 -11.98 -13.98 3.36
C VAL A 129 -11.06 -15.17 3.56
N LEU A 130 -10.18 -15.14 4.57
CA LEU A 130 -9.30 -16.28 4.88
C LEU A 130 -10.10 -17.51 5.34
N GLU A 131 -11.14 -17.31 6.15
CA GLU A 131 -12.08 -18.41 6.52
C GLU A 131 -12.77 -18.99 5.29
N GLU A 132 -13.28 -18.12 4.40
CA GLU A 132 -13.95 -18.54 3.16
C GLU A 132 -13.00 -19.28 2.20
N MET A 133 -11.70 -18.96 2.23
CA MET A 133 -10.66 -19.65 1.48
C MET A 133 -10.17 -20.95 2.14
N GLY A 134 -10.78 -21.39 3.24
CA GLY A 134 -10.48 -22.67 3.89
C GLY A 134 -9.31 -22.64 4.86
N ALA A 135 -8.91 -21.48 5.39
CA ALA A 135 -7.89 -21.43 6.45
C ALA A 135 -8.28 -22.37 7.60
N ARG A 136 -7.31 -23.20 8.06
CA ARG A 136 -7.53 -24.11 9.22
C ARG A 136 -7.86 -23.33 10.49
N SER A 137 -7.23 -22.20 10.67
CA SER A 137 -7.51 -21.24 11.74
C SER A 137 -7.06 -19.85 11.34
N VAL A 138 -7.80 -18.85 11.80
CA VAL A 138 -7.46 -17.43 11.63
C VAL A 138 -7.40 -16.79 13.01
N THR A 139 -6.20 -16.35 13.43
CA THR A 139 -6.01 -15.68 14.73
C THR A 139 -5.70 -14.21 14.53
N ILE A 140 -6.45 -13.34 15.21
CA ILE A 140 -6.21 -11.89 15.17
C ILE A 140 -5.25 -11.51 16.30
N ILE A 141 -4.10 -10.97 15.92
CA ILE A 141 -3.12 -10.41 16.86
C ILE A 141 -3.39 -8.92 17.03
N SER A 142 -3.67 -8.49 18.24
CA SER A 142 -3.97 -7.08 18.53
C SER A 142 -3.33 -6.60 19.82
N ARG A 143 -3.17 -5.28 20.00
CA ARG A 143 -2.53 -4.70 21.20
C ARG A 143 -3.27 -4.97 22.50
N LYS A 144 -4.57 -5.24 22.43
CA LYS A 144 -5.46 -5.42 23.61
C LYS A 144 -6.19 -6.76 23.60
N GLY A 145 -5.93 -7.64 22.63
CA GLY A 145 -6.54 -8.96 22.52
C GLY A 145 -5.91 -9.97 23.49
N GLU A 146 -6.55 -11.11 23.64
CA GLU A 146 -5.99 -12.30 24.30
C GLU A 146 -4.72 -12.73 23.57
N ASP A 147 -4.79 -12.83 22.24
CA ASP A 147 -3.66 -13.01 21.36
C ASP A 147 -3.10 -11.63 20.97
N ASN A 148 -1.87 -11.37 21.37
CA ASN A 148 -1.25 -10.07 21.24
C ASN A 148 0.25 -10.16 20.94
N TYR A 149 0.90 -9.02 20.72
CA TYR A 149 2.30 -8.95 20.32
C TYR A 149 3.30 -9.44 21.41
N ASN A 150 2.86 -9.65 22.67
CA ASN A 150 3.72 -10.14 23.75
C ASN A 150 3.67 -11.67 23.91
N ASN A 151 2.78 -12.38 23.21
CA ASN A 151 2.63 -13.83 23.29
C ASN A 151 2.63 -14.51 21.92
N LEU A 152 3.37 -13.96 20.96
CA LEU A 152 3.51 -14.50 19.60
C LEU A 152 4.12 -15.91 19.57
N ASP A 153 4.88 -16.29 20.60
CA ASP A 153 5.44 -17.63 20.81
C ASP A 153 4.37 -18.73 20.77
N ARG A 154 3.14 -18.44 21.21
CA ARG A 154 1.99 -19.37 21.11
C ARG A 154 1.59 -19.68 19.68
N HIS A 155 2.04 -18.87 18.74
CA HIS A 155 1.67 -18.93 17.33
C HIS A 155 2.89 -19.13 16.41
N ALA A 156 4.03 -19.57 16.96
CA ALA A 156 5.27 -19.80 16.20
C ALA A 156 5.09 -20.81 15.05
N ASP A 157 4.03 -21.62 15.07
CA ASP A 157 3.65 -22.57 14.03
C ASP A 157 2.75 -21.96 12.92
N ALA A 158 2.58 -20.64 12.88
CA ALA A 158 1.83 -19.95 11.82
C ALA A 158 2.50 -20.16 10.45
N GLU A 159 1.65 -20.39 9.44
CA GLU A 159 2.07 -20.67 8.07
C GLU A 159 1.86 -19.48 7.14
N VAL A 160 0.90 -18.60 7.43
CA VAL A 160 0.67 -17.35 6.69
C VAL A 160 0.45 -16.20 7.67
N ILE A 161 1.04 -15.04 7.40
CA ILE A 161 0.82 -13.82 8.20
C ILE A 161 0.36 -12.69 7.30
N VAL A 162 -0.72 -12.01 7.70
CA VAL A 162 -1.30 -10.86 6.99
C VAL A 162 -1.21 -9.61 7.86
N ASN A 163 -0.51 -8.59 7.39
CA ASN A 163 -0.51 -7.29 8.04
C ASN A 163 -1.73 -6.47 7.59
N THR A 164 -2.58 -6.11 8.54
CA THR A 164 -3.72 -5.19 8.34
C THR A 164 -3.58 -3.91 9.17
N THR A 165 -2.40 -3.68 9.74
CA THR A 165 -2.09 -2.47 10.49
C THR A 165 -1.46 -1.40 9.60
N PRO A 166 -1.44 -0.13 10.00
CA PRO A 166 -0.68 0.91 9.30
C PRO A 166 0.83 0.90 9.61
N VAL A 167 1.34 -0.11 10.33
CA VAL A 167 2.77 -0.20 10.68
C VAL A 167 3.58 -0.40 9.39
N GLY A 168 4.62 0.40 9.22
CA GLY A 168 5.47 0.39 8.03
C GLY A 168 4.96 1.24 6.87
N MET A 169 3.73 1.80 6.95
CA MET A 169 3.16 2.69 5.95
C MET A 169 3.83 4.07 6.00
N TYR A 170 4.00 4.69 4.82
CA TYR A 170 4.43 6.08 4.71
C TYR A 170 3.57 7.02 5.57
N PRO A 171 4.14 8.01 6.29
CA PRO A 171 5.57 8.39 6.29
C PRO A 171 6.45 7.59 7.26
N ASN A 172 5.87 6.71 8.09
CA ASN A 172 6.56 5.97 9.16
C ASN A 172 7.10 4.61 8.65
N CYS A 173 7.89 4.67 7.58
CA CYS A 173 8.52 3.49 6.97
C CYS A 173 9.65 2.92 7.86
N GLY A 174 10.11 1.70 7.54
CA GLY A 174 11.27 1.07 8.18
C GLY A 174 10.93 0.29 9.47
N VAL A 175 9.65 0.22 9.85
CA VAL A 175 9.20 -0.54 11.03
C VAL A 175 8.36 -1.74 10.56
N SER A 176 8.65 -2.90 11.11
CA SER A 176 7.85 -4.12 10.92
C SER A 176 6.93 -4.36 12.11
N PRO A 177 5.70 -4.87 11.90
CA PRO A 177 4.79 -5.18 13.00
C PRO A 177 5.26 -6.39 13.84
N VAL A 178 6.00 -7.31 13.25
CA VAL A 178 6.55 -8.51 13.91
C VAL A 178 7.90 -8.88 13.29
N ASP A 179 8.69 -9.67 14.02
CA ASP A 179 9.87 -10.32 13.49
C ASP A 179 9.48 -11.68 12.88
N LEU A 180 9.64 -11.82 11.55
CA LEU A 180 9.28 -13.04 10.82
C LEU A 180 10.15 -14.24 11.15
N SER A 181 11.34 -14.04 11.69
CA SER A 181 12.22 -15.13 12.15
C SER A 181 11.64 -15.97 13.30
N LEU A 182 10.62 -15.43 13.98
CA LEU A 182 9.89 -16.13 15.05
C LEU A 182 8.96 -17.24 14.52
N PHE A 183 8.76 -17.33 13.19
CA PHE A 183 7.79 -18.21 12.57
C PHE A 183 8.44 -19.20 11.59
N PRO A 184 9.07 -20.28 12.09
CA PRO A 184 9.87 -21.18 11.26
C PRO A 184 9.07 -22.00 10.23
N LYS A 185 7.73 -21.99 10.32
CA LYS A 185 6.83 -22.66 9.35
C LYS A 185 6.18 -21.69 8.36
N LEU A 186 6.62 -20.43 8.31
CA LEU A 186 6.01 -19.41 7.49
C LEU A 186 6.24 -19.70 6.00
N GLU A 187 5.14 -19.80 5.25
CA GLU A 187 5.10 -20.09 3.82
C GLU A 187 4.60 -18.90 2.99
N GLY A 188 4.03 -17.87 3.64
CA GLY A 188 3.51 -16.72 2.92
C GLY A 188 3.28 -15.49 3.79
N VAL A 189 3.51 -14.31 3.20
CA VAL A 189 3.33 -13.00 3.83
C VAL A 189 2.49 -12.10 2.93
N LEU A 190 1.45 -11.52 3.49
CA LEU A 190 0.60 -10.55 2.80
C LEU A 190 0.58 -9.24 3.59
N ASP A 191 0.75 -8.11 2.91
CA ASP A 191 0.68 -6.79 3.54
C ASP A 191 -0.33 -5.92 2.78
N ILE A 192 -1.40 -5.45 3.43
CA ILE A 192 -2.36 -4.56 2.77
C ILE A 192 -1.83 -3.13 2.59
N VAL A 193 -0.69 -2.80 3.17
CA VAL A 193 0.01 -1.56 2.89
C VAL A 193 0.60 -1.63 1.48
N TYR A 194 0.44 -0.55 0.72
CA TYR A 194 0.96 -0.42 -0.65
C TYR A 194 1.95 0.74 -0.84
N ASN A 195 2.10 1.59 0.14
CA ASN A 195 3.08 2.68 0.13
C ASN A 195 3.83 2.72 1.49
N PRO A 196 5.10 2.31 1.51
CA PRO A 196 5.96 1.94 0.38
C PRO A 196 5.54 0.62 -0.29
N ALA A 197 6.07 0.37 -1.50
CA ALA A 197 5.81 -0.86 -2.25
C ALA A 197 6.30 -2.11 -1.49
N ARG A 198 7.41 -1.99 -0.74
CA ARG A 198 7.93 -3.00 0.18
C ARG A 198 8.09 -2.36 1.57
N THR A 199 7.20 -2.72 2.48
CA THR A 199 7.37 -2.35 3.90
C THR A 199 8.52 -3.13 4.52
N ALA A 200 9.00 -2.73 5.69
CA ALA A 200 10.00 -3.52 6.43
C ALA A 200 9.54 -4.97 6.69
N PHE A 201 8.24 -5.20 6.81
CA PHE A 201 7.63 -6.51 6.94
C PHE A 201 7.81 -7.35 5.67
N VAL A 202 7.56 -6.76 4.51
CA VAL A 202 7.76 -7.39 3.19
C VAL A 202 9.25 -7.61 2.91
N LEU A 203 10.12 -6.65 3.24
CA LEU A 203 11.58 -6.80 3.08
C LEU A 203 12.16 -7.94 3.92
N GLN A 204 11.62 -8.19 5.12
CA GLN A 204 11.99 -9.38 5.90
C GLN A 204 11.60 -10.68 5.18
N ALA A 205 10.38 -10.75 4.61
CA ALA A 205 9.94 -11.92 3.86
C ALA A 205 10.84 -12.18 2.65
N GLU A 206 11.19 -11.12 1.91
CA GLU A 206 12.11 -11.19 0.77
C GLU A 206 13.49 -11.73 1.19
N LYS A 207 14.07 -11.21 2.27
CA LYS A 207 15.37 -11.67 2.82
C LYS A 207 15.34 -13.13 3.28
N LEU A 208 14.20 -13.59 3.78
CA LEU A 208 13.99 -14.97 4.22
C LEU A 208 13.60 -15.92 3.08
N GLY A 209 13.43 -15.41 1.86
CA GLY A 209 12.97 -16.20 0.70
C GLY A 209 11.51 -16.66 0.81
N ILE A 210 10.69 -15.99 1.61
CA ILE A 210 9.28 -16.32 1.82
C ILE A 210 8.45 -15.58 0.77
N PRO A 211 7.54 -16.26 0.05
CA PRO A 211 6.59 -15.62 -0.87
C PRO A 211 5.80 -14.50 -0.20
N TYR A 212 5.67 -13.37 -0.90
CA TYR A 212 4.95 -12.22 -0.36
C TYR A 212 4.19 -11.46 -1.45
N MET A 213 3.22 -10.66 -1.02
CA MET A 213 2.57 -9.66 -1.86
C MET A 213 2.16 -8.43 -1.03
N SER A 214 2.35 -7.22 -1.61
CA SER A 214 1.94 -5.95 -1.02
C SER A 214 0.59 -5.48 -1.56
N GLY A 215 -0.03 -4.50 -0.88
CA GLY A 215 -1.43 -4.12 -1.03
C GLY A 215 -1.84 -3.43 -2.33
N LEU A 216 -0.89 -3.09 -3.23
CA LEU A 216 -1.24 -2.40 -4.47
C LEU A 216 -2.18 -3.23 -5.35
N TYR A 217 -1.99 -4.56 -5.40
CA TYR A 217 -2.90 -5.44 -6.13
C TYR A 217 -4.33 -5.40 -5.54
N MET A 218 -4.45 -5.47 -4.22
CA MET A 218 -5.74 -5.34 -3.53
C MET A 218 -6.42 -4.01 -3.87
N LEU A 219 -5.66 -2.90 -3.88
CA LEU A 219 -6.17 -1.57 -4.22
C LEU A 219 -6.74 -1.52 -5.64
N VAL A 220 -6.08 -2.12 -6.62
CA VAL A 220 -6.55 -2.16 -8.01
C VAL A 220 -7.76 -3.11 -8.14
N ALA A 221 -7.68 -4.30 -7.55
CA ALA A 221 -8.74 -5.31 -7.66
C ALA A 221 -10.07 -4.83 -7.04
N GLN A 222 -10.02 -4.14 -5.88
CA GLN A 222 -11.22 -3.56 -5.27
C GLN A 222 -11.80 -2.43 -6.11
N ALA A 223 -10.96 -1.62 -6.76
CA ALA A 223 -11.41 -0.56 -7.66
C ALA A 223 -12.06 -1.14 -8.92
N LYS A 224 -11.50 -2.22 -9.49
CA LYS A 224 -12.11 -2.96 -10.60
C LYS A 224 -13.50 -3.47 -10.20
N ARG A 225 -13.63 -4.11 -9.04
CA ARG A 225 -14.94 -4.56 -8.55
C ARG A 225 -15.92 -3.41 -8.36
N THR A 226 -15.45 -2.29 -7.83
CA THR A 226 -16.28 -1.09 -7.69
C THR A 226 -16.76 -0.56 -9.05
N ALA A 227 -15.88 -0.51 -10.06
CA ALA A 227 -16.24 -0.07 -11.39
C ALA A 227 -17.29 -1.00 -12.04
N GLU A 228 -17.20 -2.31 -11.82
CA GLU A 228 -18.22 -3.28 -12.24
C GLU A 228 -19.59 -2.97 -11.61
N VAL A 229 -19.62 -2.70 -10.32
CA VAL A 229 -20.85 -2.35 -9.59
C VAL A 229 -21.41 -1.01 -10.07
N PHE A 230 -20.55 0.01 -10.29
CA PHE A 230 -20.99 1.31 -10.81
C PHE A 230 -21.55 1.23 -12.22
N GLU A 231 -20.93 0.43 -13.08
CA GLU A 231 -21.32 0.31 -14.50
C GLU A 231 -22.35 -0.80 -14.76
N ASN A 232 -22.58 -1.67 -13.76
CA ASN A 232 -23.40 -2.88 -13.89
C ASN A 232 -22.93 -3.71 -15.10
N ARG A 233 -21.62 -3.92 -15.22
CA ARG A 233 -20.98 -4.73 -16.25
C ARG A 233 -19.74 -5.42 -15.70
N ASP A 234 -19.41 -6.58 -16.25
CA ASP A 234 -18.16 -7.27 -15.91
C ASP A 234 -16.96 -6.60 -16.58
N ILE A 235 -15.83 -6.57 -15.87
CA ILE A 235 -14.53 -6.12 -16.35
C ILE A 235 -13.58 -7.32 -16.24
N PRO A 236 -12.85 -7.70 -17.31
CA PRO A 236 -11.93 -8.84 -17.26
C PRO A 236 -10.87 -8.71 -16.16
N ASP A 237 -10.51 -9.81 -15.51
CA ASP A 237 -9.48 -9.82 -14.46
C ASP A 237 -8.10 -9.41 -14.99
N SER A 238 -7.84 -9.59 -16.29
CA SER A 238 -6.64 -9.09 -16.97
C SER A 238 -6.44 -7.58 -16.83
N GLU A 239 -7.51 -6.80 -16.65
CA GLU A 239 -7.42 -5.36 -16.42
C GLU A 239 -6.81 -5.04 -15.05
N THR A 240 -7.11 -5.86 -14.01
CA THR A 240 -6.45 -5.73 -12.71
C THR A 240 -4.93 -5.91 -12.86
N GLU A 241 -4.49 -6.94 -13.55
CA GLU A 241 -3.06 -7.17 -13.77
C GLU A 241 -2.40 -6.07 -14.59
N ARG A 242 -3.07 -5.61 -15.67
CA ARG A 242 -2.57 -4.53 -16.53
C ARG A 242 -2.35 -3.25 -15.73
N ILE A 243 -3.35 -2.83 -14.97
CA ILE A 243 -3.30 -1.59 -14.18
C ILE A 243 -2.29 -1.73 -13.03
N TRP A 244 -2.28 -2.87 -12.33
CA TRP A 244 -1.31 -3.13 -11.26
C TRP A 244 0.14 -3.07 -11.78
N LYS A 245 0.45 -3.71 -12.92
CA LYS A 245 1.78 -3.65 -13.53
C LYS A 245 2.16 -2.23 -13.92
N LYS A 246 1.24 -1.49 -14.56
CA LYS A 246 1.44 -0.10 -14.94
C LYS A 246 1.78 0.77 -13.72
N LEU A 247 0.94 0.75 -12.70
CA LEU A 247 1.15 1.55 -11.49
C LEU A 247 2.40 1.13 -10.72
N SER A 248 2.70 -0.17 -10.65
CA SER A 248 3.93 -0.66 -10.02
C SER A 248 5.18 -0.07 -10.69
N LEU A 249 5.19 0.02 -12.03
CA LEU A 249 6.29 0.61 -12.77
C LEU A 249 6.35 2.13 -12.61
N GLU A 250 5.20 2.82 -12.63
CA GLU A 250 5.14 4.28 -12.46
C GLU A 250 5.57 4.72 -11.06
N MET A 251 5.18 3.97 -10.03
CA MET A 251 5.53 4.27 -8.64
C MET A 251 6.97 3.91 -8.29
N GLN A 252 7.58 2.98 -9.00
CA GLN A 252 8.91 2.46 -8.69
C GLN A 252 10.00 3.47 -9.03
N ASN A 253 10.89 3.75 -8.05
CA ASN A 253 12.11 4.51 -8.28
C ASN A 253 13.13 3.69 -9.06
N ILE A 254 13.95 4.37 -9.85
CA ILE A 254 15.16 3.80 -10.46
C ILE A 254 16.35 4.39 -9.70
N VAL A 255 17.04 3.54 -8.95
CA VAL A 255 18.16 3.96 -8.11
C VAL A 255 19.48 3.53 -8.74
N LEU A 256 20.35 4.48 -9.00
CA LEU A 256 21.67 4.25 -9.61
C LEU A 256 22.74 4.26 -8.51
N VAL A 257 23.41 3.12 -8.32
CA VAL A 257 24.53 2.94 -7.39
C VAL A 257 25.81 2.61 -8.18
N GLY A 258 26.98 2.86 -7.60
CA GLY A 258 28.25 2.56 -8.25
C GLY A 258 29.38 3.46 -7.76
N MET A 259 30.58 3.27 -8.29
CA MET A 259 31.80 3.98 -7.88
C MET A 259 31.70 5.49 -8.08
N PRO A 260 32.43 6.31 -7.32
CA PRO A 260 32.59 7.72 -7.60
C PRO A 260 33.09 7.94 -9.06
N GLY A 261 32.52 8.91 -9.77
CA GLY A 261 32.92 9.21 -11.16
C GLY A 261 32.37 8.26 -12.22
N SER A 262 31.55 7.25 -11.90
CA SER A 262 30.94 6.32 -12.88
C SER A 262 29.84 6.96 -13.76
N GLY A 263 29.50 8.23 -13.54
CA GLY A 263 28.50 8.96 -14.34
C GLY A 263 27.05 8.83 -13.88
N LYS A 264 26.78 8.37 -12.67
CA LYS A 264 25.43 8.17 -12.10
C LYS A 264 24.50 9.37 -12.29
N SER A 265 24.94 10.56 -11.89
CA SER A 265 24.12 11.79 -12.00
C SER A 265 23.81 12.15 -13.46
N THR A 266 24.78 11.94 -14.38
CA THR A 266 24.56 12.17 -15.83
C THR A 266 23.56 11.17 -16.40
N VAL A 267 23.66 9.89 -16.04
CA VAL A 267 22.73 8.83 -16.46
C VAL A 267 21.35 9.08 -15.87
N ALA A 268 21.29 9.45 -14.57
CA ALA A 268 20.03 9.75 -13.89
C ALA A 268 19.28 10.90 -14.58
N ALA A 269 19.95 12.00 -14.91
CA ALA A 269 19.33 13.14 -15.57
C ALA A 269 18.74 12.75 -16.95
N ARG A 270 19.52 12.03 -17.78
CA ARG A 270 19.07 11.58 -19.11
C ARG A 270 17.94 10.56 -19.03
N LEU A 271 18.00 9.64 -18.05
CA LEU A 271 16.96 8.64 -17.86
C LEU A 271 15.66 9.28 -17.37
N ALA A 272 15.76 10.23 -16.45
CA ALA A 272 14.62 10.99 -15.94
C ALA A 272 13.92 11.78 -17.06
N GLU A 273 14.67 12.48 -17.89
CA GLU A 273 14.14 13.18 -19.07
C GLU A 273 13.41 12.22 -20.03
N LYS A 274 14.04 11.06 -20.34
CA LYS A 274 13.46 10.08 -21.25
C LYS A 274 12.19 9.42 -20.72
N LEU A 275 12.06 9.26 -19.40
CA LEU A 275 10.93 8.61 -18.74
C LEU A 275 9.88 9.60 -18.18
N ASP A 276 10.08 10.90 -18.40
CA ASP A 276 9.26 11.97 -17.82
C ASP A 276 9.16 11.86 -16.28
N ARG A 277 10.34 11.70 -15.63
CA ARG A 277 10.48 11.54 -14.18
C ARG A 277 11.36 12.63 -13.60
N ILE A 278 11.33 12.79 -12.28
CA ILE A 278 12.23 13.70 -11.56
C ILE A 278 13.57 13.00 -11.33
N ALA A 279 14.67 13.67 -11.65
CA ALA A 279 16.02 13.26 -11.26
C ALA A 279 16.33 13.81 -9.86
N LEU A 280 16.83 12.96 -8.97
CA LEU A 280 17.25 13.30 -7.62
C LEU A 280 18.69 12.80 -7.41
N ASP A 281 19.44 13.50 -6.55
CA ASP A 281 20.82 13.14 -6.23
C ASP A 281 21.02 13.19 -4.71
N SER A 282 21.58 12.11 -4.12
CA SER A 282 21.74 12.03 -2.68
C SER A 282 22.76 13.00 -2.12
N ASP A 283 23.82 13.29 -2.88
CA ASP A 283 24.84 14.24 -2.43
C ASP A 283 24.25 15.66 -2.44
N ALA A 284 23.49 16.02 -3.49
CA ALA A 284 22.78 17.29 -3.54
C ALA A 284 21.75 17.44 -2.39
N GLU A 285 21.02 16.40 -2.04
CA GLU A 285 20.07 16.39 -0.90
C GLU A 285 20.80 16.64 0.44
N VAL A 286 21.98 16.02 0.63
CA VAL A 286 22.83 16.27 1.81
C VAL A 286 23.30 17.72 1.85
N GLU A 287 23.80 18.25 0.73
CA GLU A 287 24.31 19.61 0.64
C GLU A 287 23.22 20.66 0.88
N GLU A 288 22.05 20.49 0.27
CA GLU A 288 20.91 21.38 0.45
C GLU A 288 20.45 21.45 1.91
N LYS A 289 20.33 20.30 2.57
CA LYS A 289 19.90 20.22 3.97
C LYS A 289 20.88 20.83 4.96
N ASN A 290 22.18 20.74 4.66
CA ASN A 290 23.21 21.14 5.61
C ASN A 290 23.87 22.50 5.24
N GLY A 291 23.57 23.09 4.09
CA GLY A 291 24.14 24.35 3.64
C GLY A 291 25.65 24.35 3.41
N ALA A 292 26.24 23.16 3.13
CA ALA A 292 27.64 22.95 2.90
C ALA A 292 27.88 21.78 1.96
N THR A 293 29.02 21.79 1.23
CA THR A 293 29.36 20.68 0.33
C THR A 293 29.71 19.41 1.10
N CYS A 294 29.51 18.24 0.48
CA CYS A 294 29.88 16.94 1.07
C CYS A 294 31.35 16.95 1.55
N ALA A 295 32.27 17.54 0.78
CA ALA A 295 33.68 17.65 1.19
C ALA A 295 33.87 18.48 2.48
N GLN A 296 33.17 19.63 2.58
CA GLN A 296 33.20 20.47 3.77
C GLN A 296 32.60 19.78 5.00
N LEU A 297 31.54 19.00 4.80
CA LEU A 297 30.90 18.23 5.88
C LEU A 297 31.83 17.14 6.40
N ILE A 298 32.53 16.44 5.49
CA ILE A 298 33.53 15.40 5.87
C ILE A 298 34.70 16.03 6.62
N GLU A 299 35.23 17.18 6.12
CA GLU A 299 36.32 17.89 6.78
C GLU A 299 35.95 18.37 8.18
N LYS A 300 34.71 18.89 8.34
CA LYS A 300 34.24 19.46 9.60
C LYS A 300 33.85 18.44 10.64
N TYR A 301 33.13 17.37 10.23
CA TYR A 301 32.51 16.41 11.15
C TYR A 301 33.12 15.01 11.10
N GLY A 302 33.96 14.72 10.11
CA GLY A 302 34.52 13.39 9.86
C GLY A 302 33.58 12.50 9.04
N GLU A 303 34.18 11.44 8.47
CA GLU A 303 33.44 10.54 7.57
C GLU A 303 32.29 9.81 8.27
N ALA A 304 32.45 9.38 9.51
CA ALA A 304 31.43 8.64 10.24
C ALA A 304 30.13 9.46 10.44
N GLU A 305 30.26 10.77 10.73
CA GLU A 305 29.09 11.64 10.86
C GLU A 305 28.48 11.98 9.51
N PHE A 306 29.32 12.21 8.49
CA PHE A 306 28.85 12.39 7.11
C PHE A 306 27.99 11.19 6.65
N ARG A 307 28.39 9.93 6.95
CA ARG A 307 27.59 8.75 6.59
C ARG A 307 26.21 8.72 7.26
N LYS A 308 26.04 9.32 8.44
CA LYS A 308 24.70 9.47 9.04
C LYS A 308 23.84 10.47 8.25
N LEU A 309 24.41 11.62 7.88
CA LEU A 309 23.73 12.60 7.06
C LEU A 309 23.35 12.03 5.69
N GLU A 310 24.23 11.24 5.09
CA GLU A 310 23.97 10.51 3.84
C GLU A 310 22.79 9.54 4.01
N SER A 311 22.76 8.74 5.10
CA SER A 311 21.65 7.81 5.37
C SER A 311 20.34 8.53 5.63
N GLU A 312 20.33 9.71 6.24
CA GLU A 312 19.14 10.53 6.41
C GLU A 312 18.60 11.06 5.06
N ALA A 313 19.50 11.48 4.16
CA ALA A 313 19.12 11.88 2.80
C ALA A 313 18.56 10.68 2.01
N ILE A 314 19.23 9.54 2.08
CA ILE A 314 18.77 8.28 1.47
C ILE A 314 17.38 7.89 1.99
N ALA A 315 17.13 8.00 3.31
CA ALA A 315 15.83 7.72 3.90
C ALA A 315 14.74 8.65 3.36
N ALA A 316 15.05 9.91 3.11
CA ALA A 316 14.12 10.87 2.53
C ALA A 316 13.83 10.56 1.04
N LEU A 317 14.89 10.28 0.28
CA LEU A 317 14.79 9.96 -1.16
C LEU A 317 14.10 8.61 -1.39
N GLY A 318 14.39 7.59 -0.58
CA GLY A 318 13.78 6.27 -0.69
C GLY A 318 12.26 6.27 -0.46
N LYS A 319 11.72 7.31 0.20
CA LYS A 319 10.27 7.50 0.37
C LYS A 319 9.59 8.09 -0.86
N ARG A 320 10.33 8.63 -1.83
CA ARG A 320 9.77 9.13 -3.08
C ARG A 320 9.24 7.98 -3.92
N SER A 321 8.38 8.31 -4.87
CA SER A 321 7.82 7.36 -5.85
C SER A 321 8.03 7.92 -7.24
N GLY A 322 8.38 7.05 -8.21
CA GLY A 322 8.51 7.40 -9.62
C GLY A 322 9.71 8.30 -9.96
N ALA A 323 10.72 8.37 -9.11
CA ALA A 323 11.93 9.16 -9.35
C ALA A 323 13.06 8.33 -9.93
N VAL A 324 14.06 9.02 -10.53
CA VAL A 324 15.38 8.46 -10.83
C VAL A 324 16.37 9.06 -9.83
N ILE A 325 16.99 8.21 -9.03
CA ILE A 325 17.84 8.62 -7.90
C ILE A 325 19.28 8.22 -8.19
N ALA A 326 20.17 9.20 -8.30
CA ALA A 326 21.62 8.97 -8.26
C ALA A 326 22.09 8.99 -6.81
N THR A 327 22.98 8.06 -6.43
CA THR A 327 23.52 8.01 -5.08
C THR A 327 24.99 8.37 -5.01
N GLY A 328 25.45 8.85 -3.86
CA GLY A 328 26.87 8.97 -3.55
C GLY A 328 27.58 7.62 -3.65
N GLY A 329 28.88 7.64 -4.02
CA GLY A 329 29.63 6.40 -4.25
C GLY A 329 29.78 5.51 -3.02
N GLY A 330 29.66 6.07 -1.81
CA GLY A 330 29.76 5.32 -0.55
C GLY A 330 28.43 4.84 0.03
N CYS A 331 27.31 5.18 -0.57
CA CYS A 331 25.98 4.93 0.01
C CYS A 331 25.70 3.44 0.25
N VAL A 332 26.19 2.55 -0.63
CA VAL A 332 26.00 1.08 -0.52
C VAL A 332 26.93 0.38 0.46
N THR A 333 27.83 1.09 1.12
CA THR A 333 28.70 0.53 2.17
C THR A 333 27.94 0.25 3.46
N ARG A 334 26.73 0.77 3.59
CA ARG A 334 25.83 0.54 4.74
C ARG A 334 24.60 -0.23 4.28
N GLU A 335 24.40 -1.41 4.86
CA GLU A 335 23.30 -2.31 4.50
C GLU A 335 21.91 -1.64 4.68
N GLU A 336 21.76 -0.83 5.71
CA GLU A 336 20.52 -0.09 5.99
C GLU A 336 20.10 0.83 4.85
N ASN A 337 21.04 1.43 4.10
CA ASN A 337 20.75 2.27 2.95
C ASN A 337 20.15 1.46 1.80
N TYR A 338 20.53 0.19 1.68
CA TYR A 338 19.92 -0.69 0.68
C TYR A 338 18.43 -0.85 0.92
N ASP A 339 18.00 -1.19 2.13
CA ASP A 339 16.60 -1.36 2.46
C ASP A 339 15.80 -0.06 2.26
N LEU A 340 16.38 1.09 2.64
CA LEU A 340 15.77 2.41 2.46
C LEU A 340 15.53 2.76 0.98
N LEU A 341 16.43 2.36 0.09
CA LEU A 341 16.29 2.58 -1.37
C LEU A 341 15.40 1.52 -1.99
N HIS A 342 15.51 0.27 -1.54
CA HIS A 342 14.81 -0.87 -2.11
C HIS A 342 13.30 -0.87 -1.77
N GLN A 343 12.87 -0.22 -0.68
CA GLN A 343 11.47 -0.16 -0.28
C GLN A 343 10.53 0.33 -1.41
N ASN A 344 10.99 1.24 -2.27
CA ASN A 344 10.24 1.76 -3.42
C ASN A 344 11.03 1.70 -4.75
N GLY A 345 12.23 1.14 -4.76
CA GLY A 345 13.12 1.24 -5.91
C GLY A 345 13.63 -0.09 -6.46
N ILE A 346 14.04 -0.04 -7.72
CA ILE A 346 14.97 -0.99 -8.34
C ILE A 346 16.37 -0.36 -8.25
N ILE A 347 17.33 -1.12 -7.72
CA ILE A 347 18.72 -0.67 -7.57
C ILE A 347 19.53 -1.21 -8.74
N LEU A 348 20.13 -0.33 -9.48
CA LEU A 348 20.97 -0.62 -10.65
C LEU A 348 22.41 -0.19 -10.37
N PHE A 349 23.37 -1.10 -10.56
CA PHE A 349 24.79 -0.82 -10.46
C PHE A 349 25.34 -0.35 -11.83
N ILE A 350 26.07 0.79 -11.84
CA ILE A 350 26.68 1.36 -13.07
C ILE A 350 28.13 1.78 -12.83
#